data_1e895bdbc43e9afc83297d81fb6a10d2
#
_entry.id   1e895bdbc43e9afc83297d81fb6a10d2
#
_cell.length_a   1.000
_cell.length_b   1.000
_cell.length_c   1.000
_cell.angle_alpha   90.00
_cell.angle_beta   90.00
_cell.angle_gamma   90.00
#
_symmetry.space_group_name_H-M   'P 1'
#
loop_
_entity.id
_entity.type
_entity.pdbx_description
1 polymer ?
#
loop_
_entity_poly.entity_id
_entity_poly.type
_entity_poly.pdbx_seq_one_letter_code
_entity_poly.pdbx_strand_id
1 'polypeptide(L)'
;AFAGGQQTILKAGPKLLSRIERFDITRDDMGQAPEEEVLILRAPKRHSNSNAEYQEYEDDKTTLTLRQQMTDINDWLSTADITCNLSQVDPAHRRLRRIFNNSDFGQGGRLYGGFWQAMSSDERQEHILIEGDCCVELDYGQMSLAILYGLTGTKPPEGDLYDLSAEGIPTDYRKGIKTVIQALINSSKVPTKMPKGVRKLIPSRYTIKDILEAVARKHPAIYPQMTSGIGMQLFRKESDILVDVLITLRSEGIVALPVHDAVVVRDDISDKAKAVMKQVFREHTGITPDVTLG
;
A
#
# COMPACT_ATOMS: atom_id res chain seq x y z
N ALA A 1 -6.40 -13.20 -28.10
CA ALA A 1 -5.20 -13.81 -27.55
C ALA A 1 -4.30 -12.69 -27.03
N PHE A 2 -4.15 -12.57 -25.72
CA PHE A 2 -3.13 -11.70 -25.15
C PHE A 2 -1.79 -12.43 -25.34
N ALA A 3 -0.87 -11.82 -26.07
CA ALA A 3 0.51 -12.26 -26.07
C ALA A 3 1.02 -12.10 -24.63
N GLY A 4 1.23 -13.21 -23.94
CA GLY A 4 1.84 -13.23 -22.63
C GLY A 4 3.22 -12.61 -22.73
N GLY A 5 3.45 -11.50 -22.02
CA GLY A 5 4.78 -10.94 -21.91
C GLY A 5 5.71 -11.99 -21.32
N GLN A 6 6.76 -12.34 -22.01
CA GLN A 6 7.78 -13.26 -21.51
C GLN A 6 8.52 -12.55 -20.37
N GLN A 7 8.43 -13.10 -19.16
CA GLN A 7 9.14 -12.56 -18.01
C GLN A 7 10.65 -12.73 -18.25
N THR A 8 11.43 -11.67 -18.07
CA THR A 8 12.88 -11.73 -18.19
C THR A 8 13.43 -12.62 -17.08
N ILE A 9 14.06 -13.74 -17.45
CA ILE A 9 14.71 -14.64 -16.51
C ILE A 9 16.19 -14.29 -16.48
N LEU A 10 16.69 -13.89 -15.31
CA LEU A 10 18.13 -13.74 -15.05
C LEU A 10 18.67 -15.05 -14.52
N LYS A 11 19.76 -15.52 -15.10
CA LYS A 11 20.50 -16.70 -14.63
C LYS A 11 21.94 -16.32 -14.33
N ALA A 12 22.49 -16.92 -13.26
CA ALA A 12 23.89 -16.78 -12.95
C ALA A 12 24.74 -17.31 -14.11
N GLY A 13 25.69 -16.50 -14.61
CA GLY A 13 26.62 -16.90 -15.63
C GLY A 13 27.73 -17.79 -15.06
N PRO A 14 28.43 -18.54 -15.92
CA PRO A 14 29.47 -19.50 -15.49
C PRO A 14 30.57 -18.91 -14.57
N LYS A 15 30.92 -17.65 -14.81
CA LYS A 15 31.92 -16.94 -14.00
C LYS A 15 31.41 -16.64 -12.57
N LEU A 16 30.13 -16.37 -12.41
CA LEU A 16 29.55 -16.19 -11.08
C LEU A 16 29.42 -17.53 -10.35
N LEU A 17 28.92 -18.56 -11.03
CA LEU A 17 28.81 -19.91 -10.48
C LEU A 17 30.16 -20.44 -9.99
N SER A 18 31.23 -20.30 -10.80
CA SER A 18 32.62 -20.69 -10.42
C SER A 18 33.11 -19.93 -9.18
N ARG A 19 32.70 -18.66 -8.98
CA ARG A 19 33.08 -17.91 -7.78
C ARG A 19 32.30 -18.39 -6.54
N ILE A 20 31.01 -18.68 -6.70
CA ILE A 20 30.16 -19.24 -5.63
C ILE A 20 30.80 -20.56 -5.15
N GLU A 21 31.11 -21.48 -6.06
CA GLU A 21 31.74 -22.74 -5.74
C GLU A 21 33.13 -22.55 -5.10
N ARG A 22 33.95 -21.67 -5.67
CA ARG A 22 35.32 -21.43 -5.18
C ARG A 22 35.39 -20.89 -3.75
N PHE A 23 34.41 -20.09 -3.36
CA PHE A 23 34.36 -19.43 -2.05
C PHE A 23 33.32 -20.08 -1.10
N ASP A 24 32.75 -21.22 -1.53
CA ASP A 24 31.74 -21.97 -0.78
C ASP A 24 30.59 -21.07 -0.27
N ILE A 25 30.14 -20.15 -1.15
CA ILE A 25 29.11 -19.19 -0.81
C ILE A 25 27.76 -19.89 -0.81
N THR A 26 27.09 -19.90 0.31
CA THR A 26 25.75 -20.43 0.51
C THR A 26 24.70 -19.31 0.48
N ARG A 27 23.45 -19.67 0.52
CA ARG A 27 22.35 -18.70 0.62
C ARG A 27 22.39 -17.91 1.94
N ASP A 28 22.85 -18.55 3.01
CA ASP A 28 22.94 -17.94 4.35
C ASP A 28 24.05 -16.87 4.43
N ASP A 29 25.02 -16.93 3.50
CA ASP A 29 26.06 -15.90 3.36
C ASP A 29 25.58 -14.66 2.58
N MET A 30 24.40 -14.75 1.95
CA MET A 30 23.83 -13.65 1.19
C MET A 30 22.96 -12.79 2.12
N GLY A 31 23.43 -11.58 2.42
CA GLY A 31 22.68 -10.57 3.14
C GLY A 31 22.34 -9.36 2.25
N GLN A 32 21.51 -8.49 2.76
CA GLN A 32 21.32 -7.16 2.16
C GLN A 32 22.46 -6.24 2.60
N ALA A 33 22.92 -5.38 1.67
CA ALA A 33 23.92 -4.37 2.01
C ALA A 33 23.36 -3.45 3.12
N PRO A 34 24.09 -3.26 4.23
CA PRO A 34 23.59 -2.46 5.36
C PRO A 34 23.36 -0.98 5.00
N GLU A 35 24.02 -0.50 3.95
CA GLU A 35 23.94 0.89 3.47
C GLU A 35 22.91 1.09 2.35
N GLU A 36 22.03 0.11 2.06
CA GLU A 36 21.01 0.30 1.02
C GLU A 36 20.07 1.43 1.40
N GLU A 37 19.86 2.37 0.46
CA GLU A 37 19.00 3.54 0.63
C GLU A 37 17.55 3.13 0.93
N VAL A 38 17.01 3.66 2.02
CA VAL A 38 15.65 3.36 2.48
C VAL A 38 14.62 4.40 2.06
N LEU A 39 15.04 5.58 1.59
CA LEU A 39 14.19 6.62 1.06
C LEU A 39 14.49 6.83 -0.43
N ILE A 40 13.52 6.51 -1.27
CA ILE A 40 13.64 6.67 -2.72
C ILE A 40 12.78 7.85 -3.16
N LEU A 41 13.40 8.87 -3.73
CA LEU A 41 12.70 9.96 -4.40
C LEU A 41 12.68 9.73 -5.91
N ARG A 42 11.50 9.83 -6.52
CA ARG A 42 11.30 9.67 -7.96
C ARG A 42 10.85 10.98 -8.59
N ALA A 43 11.45 11.32 -9.70
CA ALA A 43 11.02 12.43 -10.55
C ALA A 43 9.60 12.17 -11.13
N PRO A 44 8.89 13.21 -11.58
CA PRO A 44 7.64 13.05 -12.31
C PRO A 44 7.85 12.16 -13.56
N LYS A 45 6.88 11.28 -13.83
CA LYS A 45 6.90 10.49 -15.07
C LYS A 45 6.79 11.40 -16.29
N ARG A 46 7.70 11.25 -17.25
CA ARG A 46 7.63 11.99 -18.53
C ARG A 46 6.41 11.59 -19.36
N HIS A 47 6.03 10.30 -19.30
CA HIS A 47 4.86 9.74 -19.98
C HIS A 47 4.21 8.68 -19.09
N SER A 48 2.93 8.39 -19.29
CA SER A 48 2.19 7.40 -18.48
C SER A 48 2.83 6.01 -18.45
N ASN A 49 3.52 5.62 -19.52
CA ASN A 49 4.19 4.32 -19.67
C ASN A 49 5.69 4.33 -19.35
N SER A 50 6.26 5.47 -18.96
CA SER A 50 7.67 5.55 -18.56
C SER A 50 7.85 5.18 -17.10
N ASN A 51 9.01 4.59 -16.77
CA ASN A 51 9.44 4.52 -15.39
C ASN A 51 9.86 5.91 -14.93
N ALA A 52 9.54 6.25 -13.68
CA ALA A 52 10.05 7.47 -13.08
C ALA A 52 11.53 7.28 -12.74
N GLU A 53 12.36 8.26 -13.08
CA GLU A 53 13.80 8.24 -12.76
C GLU A 53 14.00 8.50 -11.27
N TYR A 54 15.07 7.93 -10.70
CA TYR A 54 15.50 8.28 -9.35
C TYR A 54 16.09 9.68 -9.33
N GLN A 55 15.81 10.41 -8.25
CA GLN A 55 16.30 11.76 -8.03
C GLN A 55 17.15 11.78 -6.77
N GLU A 56 18.34 12.31 -6.88
CA GLU A 56 19.18 12.62 -5.74
C GLU A 56 18.59 13.78 -4.94
N TYR A 57 18.81 13.79 -3.63
CA TYR A 57 18.36 14.83 -2.72
C TYR A 57 19.36 14.98 -1.57
N GLU A 58 19.35 16.13 -0.95
CA GLU A 58 20.07 16.36 0.28
C GLU A 58 19.16 16.12 1.48
N ASP A 59 19.70 15.54 2.55
CA ASP A 59 18.95 15.28 3.77
C ASP A 59 18.59 16.60 4.48
N ASP A 60 17.33 16.73 4.84
CA ASP A 60 16.80 17.75 5.73
C ASP A 60 16.23 17.12 7.02
N LYS A 61 15.69 17.94 7.91
CA LYS A 61 15.07 17.45 9.16
C LYS A 61 13.96 16.43 8.89
N THR A 62 13.19 16.59 7.81
CA THR A 62 12.08 15.70 7.46
C THR A 62 12.62 14.37 6.98
N THR A 63 13.54 14.37 6.02
CA THR A 63 14.12 13.13 5.48
C THR A 63 14.91 12.35 6.53
N LEU A 64 15.63 13.02 7.42
CA LEU A 64 16.30 12.37 8.55
C LEU A 64 15.30 11.67 9.48
N THR A 65 14.15 12.28 9.76
CA THR A 65 13.10 11.64 10.56
C THR A 65 12.52 10.41 9.84
N LEU A 66 12.19 10.55 8.56
CA LEU A 66 11.69 9.44 7.76
C LEU A 66 12.69 8.29 7.67
N ARG A 67 13.98 8.61 7.53
CA ARG A 67 15.07 7.63 7.51
C ARG A 67 15.16 6.87 8.82
N GLN A 68 15.12 7.59 9.96
CA GLN A 68 15.15 6.96 11.27
C GLN A 68 13.97 6.00 11.47
N GLN A 69 12.76 6.42 11.11
CA GLN A 69 11.59 5.53 11.17
C GLN A 69 11.79 4.24 10.36
N MET A 70 12.33 4.36 9.14
CA MET A 70 12.58 3.19 8.29
C MET A 70 13.69 2.30 8.83
N THR A 71 14.75 2.88 9.40
CA THR A 71 15.83 2.14 10.06
C THR A 71 15.27 1.35 11.22
N ASP A 72 14.52 1.99 12.11
CA ASP A 72 13.91 1.36 13.28
C ASP A 72 12.97 0.19 12.91
N ILE A 73 12.17 0.34 11.85
CA ILE A 73 11.27 -0.71 11.35
C ILE A 73 12.09 -1.86 10.74
N ASN A 74 13.11 -1.56 9.93
CA ASN A 74 13.94 -2.56 9.27
C ASN A 74 14.78 -3.37 10.28
N ASP A 75 15.37 -2.71 11.26
CA ASP A 75 16.13 -3.37 12.32
C ASP A 75 15.24 -4.33 13.11
N TRP A 76 14.03 -3.89 13.44
CA TRP A 76 13.06 -4.75 14.12
C TRP A 76 12.65 -5.96 13.26
N LEU A 77 12.28 -5.76 11.98
CA LEU A 77 11.90 -6.84 11.08
C LEU A 77 13.05 -7.81 10.79
N SER A 78 14.31 -7.34 10.82
CA SER A 78 15.48 -8.19 10.59
C SER A 78 15.69 -9.23 11.68
N THR A 79 15.30 -8.91 12.92
CA THR A 79 15.45 -9.78 14.10
C THR A 79 14.17 -10.54 14.45
N ALA A 80 13.04 -10.22 13.82
CA ALA A 80 11.77 -10.89 14.09
C ALA A 80 11.78 -12.36 13.62
N ASP A 81 11.13 -13.23 14.36
CA ASP A 81 10.94 -14.63 13.95
C ASP A 81 9.80 -14.72 12.92
N ILE A 82 10.19 -14.71 11.65
CA ILE A 82 9.29 -14.80 10.50
C ILE A 82 9.80 -15.89 9.58
N THR A 83 8.98 -16.88 9.29
CA THR A 83 9.31 -17.97 8.38
C THR A 83 8.32 -18.03 7.21
N CYS A 84 8.75 -18.64 6.10
CA CYS A 84 7.89 -18.90 4.94
C CYS A 84 8.27 -20.27 4.37
N ASN A 85 7.28 -21.12 4.16
CA ASN A 85 7.52 -22.50 3.68
C ASN A 85 7.49 -22.62 2.14
N LEU A 86 7.32 -21.52 1.39
CA LEU A 86 7.43 -21.53 -0.06
C LEU A 86 8.90 -21.51 -0.50
N SER A 87 9.33 -22.55 -1.21
CA SER A 87 10.73 -22.74 -1.63
C SER A 87 11.27 -21.66 -2.57
N GLN A 88 10.39 -20.97 -3.31
CA GLN A 88 10.76 -19.88 -4.22
C GLN A 88 10.86 -18.52 -3.53
N VAL A 89 10.49 -18.42 -2.26
CA VAL A 89 10.51 -17.19 -1.48
C VAL A 89 11.73 -17.20 -0.55
N ASP A 90 12.41 -16.08 -0.47
CA ASP A 90 13.49 -15.86 0.48
C ASP A 90 12.98 -15.05 1.69
N PRO A 91 12.77 -15.69 2.86
CA PRO A 91 12.26 -14.99 4.04
C PRO A 91 13.29 -14.04 4.67
N ALA A 92 14.54 -14.04 4.23
CA ALA A 92 15.53 -13.04 4.62
C ALA A 92 15.32 -11.67 3.93
N HIS A 93 14.54 -11.64 2.85
CA HIS A 93 14.24 -10.42 2.09
C HIS A 93 13.17 -9.58 2.81
N ARG A 94 13.54 -8.89 3.90
CA ARG A 94 12.63 -8.16 4.81
C ARG A 94 12.81 -6.65 4.80
N ARG A 95 13.84 -6.15 4.13
CA ARG A 95 14.17 -4.72 4.15
C ARG A 95 13.16 -3.93 3.34
N LEU A 96 12.55 -2.95 4.00
CA LEU A 96 11.59 -2.04 3.41
C LEU A 96 12.25 -0.72 3.05
N ARG A 97 11.72 -0.09 2.01
CA ARG A 97 12.04 1.27 1.58
C ARG A 97 10.78 2.06 1.35
N ARG A 98 10.79 3.36 1.57
CA ARG A 98 9.71 4.27 1.22
C ARG A 98 9.98 4.92 -0.13
N ILE A 99 9.00 4.91 -1.03
CA ILE A 99 9.13 5.46 -2.38
C ILE A 99 8.23 6.68 -2.52
N PHE A 100 8.84 7.84 -2.63
CA PHE A 100 8.19 9.13 -2.85
C PHE A 100 8.19 9.47 -4.34
N ASN A 101 7.28 10.32 -4.78
CA ASN A 101 7.03 10.58 -6.19
C ASN A 101 7.01 12.08 -6.49
N ASN A 102 7.14 12.41 -7.79
CA ASN A 102 7.01 13.77 -8.31
C ASN A 102 8.01 14.76 -7.70
N SER A 103 9.21 14.32 -7.34
CA SER A 103 10.24 15.14 -6.68
C SER A 103 9.77 15.76 -5.35
N ASP A 104 8.82 15.12 -4.66
CA ASP A 104 8.16 15.68 -3.49
C ASP A 104 7.97 14.62 -2.40
N PHE A 105 8.58 14.83 -1.23
CA PHE A 105 8.40 13.97 -0.05
C PHE A 105 7.00 14.07 0.56
N GLY A 106 6.17 14.99 0.12
CA GLY A 106 4.73 15.06 0.45
C GLY A 106 3.86 14.14 -0.41
N GLN A 107 4.43 13.39 -1.35
CA GLN A 107 3.69 12.57 -2.32
C GLN A 107 4.19 11.13 -2.38
N GLY A 108 3.29 10.15 -2.30
CA GLY A 108 3.65 8.73 -2.31
C GLY A 108 4.08 8.22 -0.94
N GLY A 109 5.30 7.72 -0.80
CA GLY A 109 5.87 7.26 0.47
C GLY A 109 5.43 5.87 0.91
N ARG A 110 4.73 5.08 0.08
CA ARG A 110 4.39 3.69 0.38
C ARG A 110 5.63 2.83 0.58
N LEU A 111 5.50 1.81 1.41
CA LEU A 111 6.57 0.87 1.75
C LEU A 111 6.65 -0.26 0.72
N TYR A 112 7.87 -0.59 0.31
CA TYR A 112 8.17 -1.66 -0.64
C TYR A 112 9.43 -2.42 -0.25
N GLY A 113 9.49 -3.72 -0.57
CA GLY A 113 10.72 -4.51 -0.49
C GLY A 113 10.63 -5.81 0.31
N GLY A 114 9.64 -5.98 1.19
CA GLY A 114 9.47 -7.22 1.93
C GLY A 114 8.99 -8.38 1.03
N PHE A 115 9.52 -9.60 1.25
CA PHE A 115 9.18 -10.78 0.46
C PHE A 115 7.67 -11.05 0.39
N TRP A 116 6.97 -10.78 1.47
CA TRP A 116 5.52 -10.98 1.62
C TRP A 116 4.66 -10.10 0.69
N GLN A 117 5.21 -8.98 0.20
CA GLN A 117 4.47 -8.07 -0.67
C GLN A 117 4.30 -8.60 -2.10
N ALA A 118 5.11 -9.57 -2.51
CA ALA A 118 4.99 -10.24 -3.80
C ALA A 118 4.01 -11.42 -3.78
N MET A 119 3.59 -11.86 -2.61
CA MET A 119 2.67 -12.97 -2.38
C MET A 119 1.22 -12.49 -2.46
N SER A 120 0.31 -13.35 -2.87
CA SER A 120 -1.14 -13.12 -2.73
C SER A 120 -1.57 -13.17 -1.26
N SER A 121 -2.77 -12.66 -0.94
CA SER A 121 -3.31 -12.74 0.44
C SER A 121 -3.40 -14.17 0.92
N ASP A 122 -3.93 -15.08 0.07
CA ASP A 122 -4.05 -16.51 0.40
C ASP A 122 -2.67 -17.13 0.68
N GLU A 123 -1.65 -16.85 -0.16
CA GLU A 123 -0.30 -17.36 0.04
C GLU A 123 0.34 -16.84 1.32
N ARG A 124 0.10 -15.58 1.69
CA ARG A 124 0.60 -15.02 2.96
C ARG A 124 0.02 -15.76 4.16
N GLN A 125 -1.30 -15.95 4.18
CA GLN A 125 -2.00 -16.63 5.29
C GLN A 125 -1.63 -18.11 5.38
N GLU A 126 -1.41 -18.79 4.26
CA GLU A 126 -1.10 -20.23 4.23
C GLU A 126 0.36 -20.53 4.54
N HIS A 127 1.29 -19.65 4.15
CA HIS A 127 2.71 -19.98 4.08
C HIS A 127 3.62 -19.18 5.01
N ILE A 128 3.15 -18.07 5.57
CA ILE A 128 3.94 -17.26 6.51
C ILE A 128 3.57 -17.66 7.95
N LEU A 129 4.59 -17.90 8.76
CA LEU A 129 4.46 -17.99 10.20
C LEU A 129 5.21 -16.83 10.85
N ILE A 130 4.59 -16.21 11.83
CA ILE A 130 5.16 -15.18 12.68
C ILE A 130 5.27 -15.75 14.09
N GLU A 131 6.50 -15.85 14.63
CA GLU A 131 6.78 -16.46 15.95
C GLU A 131 6.24 -17.89 16.06
N GLY A 132 6.24 -18.64 14.96
CA GLY A 132 5.77 -20.01 14.86
C GLY A 132 4.25 -20.18 14.67
N ASP A 133 3.45 -19.12 14.71
CA ASP A 133 1.99 -19.15 14.59
C ASP A 133 1.49 -18.64 13.23
N CYS A 134 0.29 -19.08 12.84
CA CYS A 134 -0.39 -18.61 11.63
C CYS A 134 -0.69 -17.11 11.70
N CYS A 135 -0.72 -16.48 10.54
CA CYS A 135 -0.98 -15.05 10.45
C CYS A 135 -2.29 -14.75 9.69
N VAL A 136 -2.80 -13.54 9.91
CA VAL A 136 -3.96 -12.97 9.22
C VAL A 136 -3.62 -11.59 8.70
N GLU A 137 -4.31 -11.18 7.65
CA GLU A 137 -4.18 -9.84 7.08
C GLU A 137 -5.31 -8.95 7.60
N LEU A 138 -4.97 -7.78 8.11
CA LEU A 138 -5.90 -6.74 8.57
C LEU A 138 -5.83 -5.57 7.59
N ASP A 139 -6.97 -5.24 6.96
CA ASP A 139 -7.06 -4.20 5.94
C ASP A 139 -7.96 -3.05 6.39
N TYR A 140 -7.58 -1.82 6.03
CA TYR A 140 -8.43 -0.65 6.19
C TYR A 140 -9.51 -0.61 5.13
N GLY A 141 -10.75 -0.70 5.55
CA GLY A 141 -11.91 -0.44 4.69
C GLY A 141 -11.96 1.02 4.26
N GLN A 142 -11.99 1.27 2.94
CA GLN A 142 -12.33 2.61 2.39
C GLN A 142 -11.36 3.73 2.80
N MET A 143 -10.09 3.41 3.03
CA MET A 143 -9.08 4.27 3.63
C MET A 143 -8.99 5.65 2.98
N SER A 144 -8.87 5.73 1.65
CA SER A 144 -8.73 7.01 0.94
C SER A 144 -9.91 7.97 1.18
N LEU A 145 -11.15 7.44 1.20
CA LEU A 145 -12.34 8.27 1.47
C LEU A 145 -12.40 8.71 2.93
N ALA A 146 -12.07 7.81 3.86
CA ALA A 146 -12.03 8.15 5.28
C ALA A 146 -10.97 9.24 5.57
N ILE A 147 -9.81 9.17 4.94
CA ILE A 147 -8.78 10.23 5.03
C ILE A 147 -9.33 11.56 4.48
N LEU A 148 -10.02 11.57 3.34
CA LEU A 148 -10.60 12.79 2.78
C LEU A 148 -11.61 13.43 3.75
N TYR A 149 -12.45 12.63 4.39
CA TYR A 149 -13.35 13.14 5.43
C TYR A 149 -12.60 13.72 6.62
N GLY A 150 -11.53 13.07 7.06
CA GLY A 150 -10.66 13.60 8.10
C GLY A 150 -10.02 14.93 7.73
N LEU A 151 -9.50 15.06 6.50
CA LEU A 151 -8.90 16.30 6.00
C LEU A 151 -9.88 17.46 5.90
N THR A 152 -11.17 17.19 5.66
CA THR A 152 -12.22 18.22 5.63
C THR A 152 -12.82 18.48 7.01
N GLY A 153 -12.47 17.72 8.04
CA GLY A 153 -13.07 17.82 9.36
C GLY A 153 -14.57 17.46 9.38
N THR A 154 -15.04 16.68 8.40
CA THR A 154 -16.46 16.31 8.27
C THR A 154 -16.65 14.82 8.56
N LYS A 155 -17.78 14.48 9.18
CA LYS A 155 -18.13 13.09 9.46
C LYS A 155 -18.56 12.37 8.16
N PRO A 156 -18.01 11.17 7.86
CA PRO A 156 -18.49 10.38 6.73
C PRO A 156 -19.95 9.95 6.92
N PRO A 157 -20.71 9.75 5.84
CA PRO A 157 -22.02 9.10 5.92
C PRO A 157 -21.88 7.68 6.47
N GLU A 158 -22.95 7.18 7.09
CA GLU A 158 -22.96 5.82 7.63
C GLU A 158 -22.97 4.77 6.52
N GLY A 159 -22.38 3.61 6.80
CA GLY A 159 -22.31 2.47 5.90
C GLY A 159 -21.17 2.55 4.87
N ASP A 160 -21.36 1.82 3.77
CA ASP A 160 -20.36 1.73 2.72
C ASP A 160 -20.29 3.01 1.89
N LEU A 161 -19.12 3.66 1.91
CA LEU A 161 -18.88 4.91 1.16
C LEU A 161 -18.91 4.72 -0.36
N TYR A 162 -18.74 3.48 -0.85
CA TYR A 162 -18.84 3.16 -2.29
C TYR A 162 -20.29 2.76 -2.70
N ASP A 163 -21.21 2.60 -1.76
CA ASP A 163 -22.61 2.31 -2.07
C ASP A 163 -23.34 3.58 -2.54
N LEU A 164 -23.79 3.58 -3.78
CA LEU A 164 -24.57 4.68 -4.39
C LEU A 164 -26.03 4.30 -4.62
N SER A 165 -26.57 3.31 -3.88
CA SER A 165 -27.95 2.85 -4.07
C SER A 165 -28.99 3.94 -3.77
N ALA A 166 -28.76 4.74 -2.75
CA ALA A 166 -29.56 5.92 -2.44
C ALA A 166 -29.54 6.98 -3.55
N GLU A 167 -28.48 6.96 -4.37
CA GLU A 167 -28.28 7.87 -5.51
C GLU A 167 -28.76 7.26 -6.84
N GLY A 168 -29.44 6.09 -6.79
CA GLY A 168 -30.01 5.42 -7.95
C GLY A 168 -29.08 4.46 -8.70
N ILE A 169 -27.94 4.10 -8.12
CA ILE A 169 -27.00 3.13 -8.72
C ILE A 169 -26.90 1.91 -7.79
N PRO A 170 -27.37 0.71 -8.22
CA PRO A 170 -27.40 -0.48 -7.38
C PRO A 170 -26.06 -0.89 -6.78
N THR A 171 -26.09 -1.48 -5.59
CA THR A 171 -24.93 -1.99 -4.83
C THR A 171 -24.12 -3.03 -5.59
N ASP A 172 -24.74 -3.79 -6.49
CA ASP A 172 -24.07 -4.78 -7.36
C ASP A 172 -22.90 -4.18 -8.14
N TYR A 173 -22.90 -2.88 -8.36
CA TYR A 173 -21.86 -2.17 -9.11
C TYR A 173 -20.76 -1.57 -8.24
N ARG A 174 -20.74 -1.87 -6.93
CA ARG A 174 -19.78 -1.36 -5.95
C ARG A 174 -18.32 -1.43 -6.42
N LYS A 175 -17.89 -2.57 -6.97
CA LYS A 175 -16.51 -2.74 -7.47
C LYS A 175 -16.17 -1.77 -8.60
N GLY A 176 -17.11 -1.55 -9.50
CA GLY A 176 -16.95 -0.58 -10.57
C GLY A 176 -16.95 0.86 -10.07
N ILE A 177 -17.82 1.19 -9.10
CA ILE A 177 -17.89 2.50 -8.44
C ILE A 177 -16.57 2.78 -7.72
N LYS A 178 -16.03 1.84 -6.93
CA LYS A 178 -14.71 1.97 -6.30
C LYS A 178 -13.63 2.33 -7.33
N THR A 179 -13.63 1.66 -8.48
CA THR A 179 -12.65 1.93 -9.55
C THR A 179 -12.83 3.34 -10.16
N VAL A 180 -14.07 3.82 -10.33
CA VAL A 180 -14.33 5.18 -10.82
C VAL A 180 -13.87 6.23 -9.81
N ILE A 181 -14.19 6.05 -8.53
CA ILE A 181 -13.78 6.96 -7.47
C ILE A 181 -12.26 7.02 -7.34
N GLN A 182 -11.57 5.88 -7.38
CA GLN A 182 -10.11 5.85 -7.37
C GLN A 182 -9.50 6.55 -8.59
N ALA A 183 -10.10 6.38 -9.78
CA ALA A 183 -9.66 7.10 -10.97
C ALA A 183 -9.88 8.61 -10.86
N LEU A 184 -10.98 9.04 -10.24
CA LEU A 184 -11.28 10.46 -9.98
C LEU A 184 -10.23 11.07 -9.06
N ILE A 185 -9.95 10.45 -7.92
CA ILE A 185 -8.99 10.89 -6.90
C ILE A 185 -7.57 11.01 -7.48
N ASN A 186 -7.18 10.04 -8.31
CA ASN A 186 -5.82 9.98 -8.88
C ASN A 186 -5.64 10.78 -10.17
N SER A 187 -6.68 11.47 -10.65
CA SER A 187 -6.61 12.26 -11.86
C SER A 187 -6.56 13.76 -11.56
N SER A 188 -5.69 14.49 -12.28
CA SER A 188 -5.68 15.94 -12.25
C SER A 188 -6.86 16.59 -12.99
N LYS A 189 -7.67 15.79 -13.70
CA LYS A 189 -8.85 16.25 -14.46
C LYS A 189 -10.00 15.28 -14.20
N VAL A 190 -11.21 15.82 -14.09
CA VAL A 190 -12.42 15.02 -13.97
C VAL A 190 -12.53 14.04 -15.15
N PRO A 191 -12.66 12.73 -14.92
CA PRO A 191 -12.77 11.74 -15.99
C PRO A 191 -14.00 12.00 -16.86
N THR A 192 -13.81 12.04 -18.17
CA THR A 192 -14.91 12.17 -19.17
C THR A 192 -15.30 10.84 -19.80
N LYS A 193 -14.52 9.78 -19.53
CA LYS A 193 -14.74 8.41 -20.03
C LYS A 193 -14.60 7.42 -18.88
N MET A 194 -15.31 6.30 -18.99
CA MET A 194 -15.18 5.21 -18.04
C MET A 194 -13.71 4.73 -17.98
N PRO A 195 -13.15 4.51 -16.77
CA PRO A 195 -11.85 3.90 -16.63
C PRO A 195 -11.80 2.51 -17.29
N LYS A 196 -10.60 2.10 -17.70
CA LYS A 196 -10.38 0.80 -18.37
C LYS A 196 -10.92 -0.35 -17.50
N GLY A 197 -11.70 -1.23 -18.11
CA GLY A 197 -12.26 -2.41 -17.43
C GLY A 197 -13.60 -2.17 -16.70
N VAL A 198 -13.95 -0.93 -16.35
CA VAL A 198 -15.19 -0.63 -15.59
C VAL A 198 -16.46 -1.00 -16.36
N ARG A 199 -16.44 -0.95 -17.70
CA ARG A 199 -17.59 -1.35 -18.54
C ARG A 199 -17.97 -2.83 -18.43
N LYS A 200 -17.09 -3.67 -17.89
CA LYS A 200 -17.42 -5.07 -17.54
C LYS A 200 -18.16 -5.19 -16.20
N LEU A 201 -18.10 -4.16 -15.37
CA LEU A 201 -18.65 -4.12 -14.02
C LEU A 201 -19.90 -3.25 -13.92
N ILE A 202 -20.06 -2.26 -14.79
CA ILE A 202 -21.17 -1.30 -14.78
C ILE A 202 -21.84 -1.28 -16.16
N PRO A 203 -23.17 -1.52 -16.28
CA PRO A 203 -23.89 -1.52 -17.54
C PRO A 203 -23.80 -0.16 -18.29
N SER A 204 -23.95 -0.21 -19.62
CA SER A 204 -23.85 0.97 -20.49
C SER A 204 -24.91 2.06 -20.22
N ARG A 205 -26.03 1.70 -19.61
CA ARG A 205 -27.08 2.66 -19.20
C ARG A 205 -26.60 3.70 -18.19
N TYR A 206 -25.55 3.39 -17.40
CA TYR A 206 -24.91 4.36 -16.51
C TYR A 206 -23.70 4.98 -17.21
N THR A 207 -23.73 6.26 -17.49
CA THR A 207 -22.60 7.02 -18.05
C THR A 207 -21.62 7.38 -16.95
N ILE A 208 -20.40 7.82 -17.33
CA ILE A 208 -19.45 8.35 -16.36
C ILE A 208 -20.03 9.56 -15.61
N LYS A 209 -20.78 10.42 -16.33
CA LYS A 209 -21.42 11.60 -15.77
C LYS A 209 -22.43 11.22 -14.69
N ASP A 210 -23.29 10.23 -14.92
CA ASP A 210 -24.29 9.76 -13.94
C ASP A 210 -23.64 9.29 -12.65
N ILE A 211 -22.49 8.55 -12.77
CA ILE A 211 -21.77 8.05 -11.60
C ILE A 211 -21.11 9.22 -10.84
N LEU A 212 -20.45 10.14 -11.54
CA LEU A 212 -19.80 11.28 -10.89
C LEU A 212 -20.81 12.22 -10.21
N GLU A 213 -22.00 12.41 -10.80
CA GLU A 213 -23.08 13.15 -10.17
C GLU A 213 -23.62 12.44 -8.92
N ALA A 214 -23.75 11.11 -8.95
CA ALA A 214 -24.12 10.31 -7.78
C ALA A 214 -23.08 10.40 -6.67
N VAL A 215 -21.79 10.31 -7.03
CA VAL A 215 -20.68 10.50 -6.08
C VAL A 215 -20.71 11.90 -5.47
N ALA A 216 -20.95 12.94 -6.26
CA ALA A 216 -21.05 14.32 -5.76
C ALA A 216 -22.22 14.50 -4.80
N ARG A 217 -23.37 13.86 -5.06
CA ARG A 217 -24.53 13.91 -4.15
C ARG A 217 -24.27 13.18 -2.85
N LYS A 218 -23.64 12.01 -2.90
CA LYS A 218 -23.31 11.23 -1.69
C LYS A 218 -22.19 11.89 -0.87
N HIS A 219 -21.21 12.49 -1.52
CA HIS A 219 -19.99 13.00 -0.89
C HIS A 219 -19.77 14.49 -1.11
N PRO A 220 -20.74 15.38 -0.88
CA PRO A 220 -20.63 16.80 -1.22
C PRO A 220 -19.45 17.49 -0.52
N ALA A 221 -19.14 17.08 0.72
CA ALA A 221 -18.10 17.68 1.53
C ALA A 221 -16.67 17.40 1.00
N ILE A 222 -16.44 16.23 0.38
CA ILE A 222 -15.10 15.79 -0.08
C ILE A 222 -14.97 15.76 -1.60
N TYR A 223 -16.05 15.94 -2.35
CA TYR A 223 -16.03 15.90 -3.82
C TYR A 223 -15.07 16.92 -4.45
N PRO A 224 -14.96 18.18 -3.95
CA PRO A 224 -13.96 19.13 -4.47
C PRO A 224 -12.53 18.61 -4.36
N GLN A 225 -12.19 17.94 -3.25
CA GLN A 225 -10.86 17.34 -3.06
C GLN A 225 -10.66 16.13 -3.97
N MET A 226 -11.69 15.30 -4.18
CA MET A 226 -11.60 14.16 -5.12
C MET A 226 -11.25 14.60 -6.55
N THR A 227 -11.60 15.81 -6.94
CA THR A 227 -11.39 16.35 -8.29
C THR A 227 -10.10 17.18 -8.42
N SER A 228 -9.32 17.30 -7.36
CA SER A 228 -8.11 18.16 -7.31
C SER A 228 -6.81 17.45 -7.70
N GLY A 229 -6.83 16.13 -7.93
CA GLY A 229 -5.61 15.35 -8.16
C GLY A 229 -4.84 15.01 -6.90
N ILE A 230 -5.51 14.95 -5.75
CA ILE A 230 -4.94 14.75 -4.41
C ILE A 230 -4.36 13.33 -4.18
N GLY A 231 -4.50 12.39 -5.14
CA GLY A 231 -4.20 10.97 -4.94
C GLY A 231 -2.80 10.69 -4.36
N MET A 232 -1.77 11.40 -4.83
CA MET A 232 -0.41 11.20 -4.33
C MET A 232 -0.21 11.70 -2.89
N GLN A 233 -0.90 12.76 -2.49
CA GLN A 233 -0.92 13.24 -1.09
C GLN A 233 -1.70 12.26 -0.19
N LEU A 234 -2.77 11.64 -0.70
CA LEU A 234 -3.46 10.58 0.03
C LEU A 234 -2.56 9.37 0.24
N PHE A 235 -1.81 8.92 -0.77
CA PHE A 235 -0.82 7.85 -0.60
C PHE A 235 0.26 8.21 0.42
N ARG A 236 0.64 9.49 0.50
CA ARG A 236 1.54 9.96 1.54
C ARG A 236 0.90 9.80 2.93
N LYS A 237 -0.34 10.24 3.10
CA LYS A 237 -1.08 10.15 4.37
C LYS A 237 -1.35 8.70 4.78
N GLU A 238 -1.76 7.84 3.82
CA GLU A 238 -1.92 6.39 4.04
C GLU A 238 -0.61 5.77 4.55
N SER A 239 0.51 6.11 3.92
CA SER A 239 1.82 5.61 4.31
C SER A 239 2.28 6.11 5.68
N ASP A 240 1.99 7.35 6.04
CA ASP A 240 2.32 7.88 7.36
C ASP A 240 1.53 7.16 8.46
N ILE A 241 0.22 6.95 8.24
CA ILE A 241 -0.61 6.16 9.15
C ILE A 241 -0.03 4.74 9.32
N LEU A 242 0.34 4.09 8.23
CA LEU A 242 0.88 2.73 8.28
C LEU A 242 2.23 2.67 9.01
N VAL A 243 3.12 3.63 8.79
CA VAL A 243 4.40 3.72 9.50
C VAL A 243 4.17 3.88 11.01
N ASP A 244 3.26 4.75 11.42
CA ASP A 244 2.96 4.97 12.83
C ASP A 244 2.26 3.75 13.45
N VAL A 245 1.43 3.00 12.69
CA VAL A 245 0.91 1.69 13.12
C VAL A 245 2.05 0.71 13.38
N LEU A 246 3.02 0.59 12.47
CA LEU A 246 4.17 -0.31 12.64
C LEU A 246 5.02 0.05 13.85
N ILE A 247 5.29 1.35 14.06
CA ILE A 247 6.05 1.83 15.20
C ILE A 247 5.30 1.55 16.51
N THR A 248 3.99 1.75 16.53
CA THR A 248 3.16 1.47 17.71
C THR A 248 3.12 -0.03 18.01
N LEU A 249 2.86 -0.88 17.01
CA LEU A 249 2.88 -2.34 17.18
C LEU A 249 4.25 -2.85 17.64
N ARG A 250 5.34 -2.32 17.07
CA ARG A 250 6.70 -2.61 17.54
C ARG A 250 6.88 -2.28 19.01
N SER A 251 6.41 -1.11 19.47
CA SER A 251 6.53 -0.72 20.88
C SER A 251 5.76 -1.64 21.84
N GLU A 252 4.77 -2.35 21.31
CA GLU A 252 3.98 -3.35 22.03
C GLU A 252 4.51 -4.79 21.84
N GLY A 253 5.65 -4.95 21.14
CA GLY A 253 6.27 -6.26 20.85
C GLY A 253 5.49 -7.09 19.82
N ILE A 254 4.64 -6.49 19.01
CA ILE A 254 3.81 -7.18 18.01
C ILE A 254 4.46 -7.08 16.64
N VAL A 255 4.91 -8.20 16.08
CA VAL A 255 5.44 -8.27 14.72
C VAL A 255 4.33 -8.04 13.70
N ALA A 256 4.54 -7.08 12.78
CA ALA A 256 3.59 -6.73 11.74
C ALA A 256 4.27 -6.47 10.39
N LEU A 257 3.75 -7.09 9.33
CA LEU A 257 4.28 -7.01 7.98
C LEU A 257 3.38 -6.09 7.13
N PRO A 258 3.84 -4.94 6.65
CA PRO A 258 3.00 -4.01 5.89
C PRO A 258 2.75 -4.49 4.45
N VAL A 259 1.48 -4.39 4.01
CA VAL A 259 1.05 -4.64 2.63
C VAL A 259 0.15 -3.50 2.19
N HIS A 260 0.72 -2.47 1.54
CA HIS A 260 0.01 -1.26 1.10
C HIS A 260 -0.70 -0.52 2.23
N ASP A 261 -2.00 -0.75 2.42
CA ASP A 261 -2.90 -0.20 3.45
C ASP A 261 -3.32 -1.26 4.49
N ALA A 262 -2.68 -2.44 4.45
CA ALA A 262 -2.92 -3.56 5.35
C ALA A 262 -1.69 -3.92 6.16
N VAL A 263 -1.87 -4.70 7.22
CA VAL A 263 -0.80 -5.35 7.97
C VAL A 263 -1.10 -6.84 8.13
N VAL A 264 -0.06 -7.66 8.01
CA VAL A 264 -0.12 -9.08 8.36
C VAL A 264 0.44 -9.24 9.76
N VAL A 265 -0.33 -9.84 10.64
CA VAL A 265 0.01 -10.08 12.05
C VAL A 265 -0.34 -11.51 12.42
N ARG A 266 0.17 -11.97 13.52
CA ARG A 266 -0.22 -13.26 14.11
C ARG A 266 -1.72 -13.28 14.45
N ASP A 267 -2.42 -14.38 14.18
CA ASP A 267 -3.88 -14.46 14.30
C ASP A 267 -4.37 -14.21 15.72
N ASP A 268 -3.71 -14.80 16.72
CA ASP A 268 -4.09 -14.73 18.14
C ASP A 268 -4.04 -13.31 18.75
N ILE A 269 -3.29 -12.39 18.11
CA ILE A 269 -3.17 -10.99 18.55
C ILE A 269 -3.84 -10.01 17.59
N SER A 270 -4.60 -10.50 16.60
CA SER A 270 -5.24 -9.70 15.56
C SER A 270 -6.17 -8.62 16.11
N ASP A 271 -6.93 -8.90 17.18
CA ASP A 271 -7.82 -7.91 17.81
C ASP A 271 -7.04 -6.74 18.42
N LYS A 272 -5.87 -7.02 19.02
CA LYS A 272 -5.00 -5.98 19.58
C LYS A 272 -4.41 -5.13 18.47
N ALA A 273 -3.92 -5.75 17.40
CA ALA A 273 -3.42 -5.04 16.22
C ALA A 273 -4.50 -4.18 15.57
N LYS A 274 -5.72 -4.70 15.45
CA LYS A 274 -6.88 -3.96 14.96
C LYS A 274 -7.22 -2.73 15.81
N ALA A 275 -7.09 -2.83 17.13
CA ALA A 275 -7.30 -1.70 18.03
C ALA A 275 -6.25 -0.61 17.80
N VAL A 276 -4.97 -0.98 17.66
CA VAL A 276 -3.87 -0.06 17.34
C VAL A 276 -4.11 0.63 15.98
N MET A 277 -4.46 -0.14 14.93
CA MET A 277 -4.78 0.43 13.62
C MET A 277 -5.88 1.49 13.71
N LYS A 278 -6.97 1.19 14.41
CA LYS A 278 -8.08 2.14 14.60
C LYS A 278 -7.67 3.38 15.38
N GLN A 279 -6.89 3.22 16.43
CA GLN A 279 -6.40 4.32 17.24
C GLN A 279 -5.52 5.25 16.43
N VAL A 280 -4.46 4.74 15.80
CA VAL A 280 -3.52 5.54 14.99
C VAL A 280 -4.25 6.25 13.85
N PHE A 281 -5.14 5.57 13.15
CA PHE A 281 -5.92 6.22 12.09
C PHE A 281 -6.75 7.39 12.64
N ARG A 282 -7.40 7.21 13.79
CA ARG A 282 -8.19 8.26 14.44
C ARG A 282 -7.32 9.44 14.89
N GLU A 283 -6.12 9.20 15.36
CA GLU A 283 -5.16 10.26 15.73
C GLU A 283 -4.76 11.09 14.50
N HIS A 284 -4.59 10.45 13.36
CA HIS A 284 -4.24 11.12 12.11
C HIS A 284 -5.37 11.87 11.42
N THR A 285 -6.64 11.46 11.62
CA THR A 285 -7.77 11.90 10.79
C THR A 285 -8.99 12.37 11.59
N GLY A 286 -9.07 12.09 12.88
CA GLY A 286 -10.29 12.27 13.67
C GLY A 286 -11.39 11.24 13.37
N ILE A 287 -11.20 10.33 12.41
CA ILE A 287 -12.18 9.33 11.97
C ILE A 287 -11.79 7.96 12.52
N THR A 288 -12.76 7.20 13.00
CA THR A 288 -12.52 5.78 13.34
C THR A 288 -12.83 4.93 12.12
N PRO A 289 -11.83 4.23 11.55
CA PRO A 289 -12.02 3.44 10.34
C PRO A 289 -12.61 2.07 10.65
N ASP A 290 -13.16 1.42 9.61
CA ASP A 290 -13.34 -0.03 9.65
C ASP A 290 -12.01 -0.72 9.36
N VAL A 291 -11.73 -1.77 10.14
CA VAL A 291 -10.60 -2.68 9.92
C VAL A 291 -11.16 -4.08 9.87
N THR A 292 -10.95 -4.77 8.75
CA THR A 292 -11.49 -6.10 8.48
C THR A 292 -10.38 -7.11 8.25
N LEU A 293 -10.70 -8.38 8.40
CA LEU A 293 -9.86 -9.46 7.88
C LEU A 293 -9.89 -9.41 6.35
N GLY A 294 -8.71 -9.41 5.72
CA GLY A 294 -8.50 -9.38 4.28
C GLY A 294 -8.65 -10.74 3.61
#